data_78d15de60804b32f77f2f205adb71faf
#
_entry.id   78d15de60804b32f77f2f205adb71faf
#
_cell.length_a   1.000
_cell.length_b   1.000
_cell.length_c   1.000
_cell.angle_alpha   90.00
_cell.angle_beta   90.00
_cell.angle_gamma   90.00
#
_symmetry.space_group_name_H-M   'P 1'
#
loop_
_entity.id
_entity.type
_entity.pdbx_description
1 polymer ?
#
loop_
_entity_poly.entity_id
_entity_poly.type
_entity_poly.pdbx_seq_one_letter_code
_entity_poly.pdbx_strand_id
1 'polypeptide(L)'
;NTTERILKGYKLAWYYLITMLILLLGILNYVFNSLGITSFYIFNTTGLVVGLTVEIIFLSFALTQRYNFLKKETKILQQQKTKLEIALVDDVFEAQENERRRLAQDLHDDLGGTLSAIKLNVTAFKSNIVQLPAENHAFYQQTINMIESACENLREISHNLMPKNLEKNGLINTLTEQLAELNQTGDITFEFVHDIEQAISPDIELTIYRIAKELINNVIKHAVATKASLQIISSEEQIVMMCEDNGLGFNTNTSNDGIGLANIKLRVNHLKGVFSLESNEMGTSISIFIPR
;
A
#
# COMPACT_ATOMS: atom_id res chain seq x y z
N ASN A 1 -41.08 11.38 12.81
CA ASN A 1 -42.53 11.17 12.95
C ASN A 1 -43.03 10.21 11.88
N THR A 2 -43.90 9.22 12.25
CA THR A 2 -44.41 8.18 11.36
C THR A 2 -45.16 8.79 10.17
N THR A 3 -45.92 9.85 10.41
CA THR A 3 -46.68 10.62 9.41
C THR A 3 -45.77 11.28 8.36
N GLU A 4 -44.65 11.82 8.76
CA GLU A 4 -43.68 12.46 7.83
C GLU A 4 -42.98 11.45 6.94
N ARG A 5 -42.77 10.22 7.43
CA ARG A 5 -42.18 9.11 6.64
C ARG A 5 -43.18 8.50 5.64
N ILE A 6 -44.48 8.50 5.99
CA ILE A 6 -45.55 8.10 5.07
C ILE A 6 -45.60 9.06 3.89
N LEU A 7 -45.51 10.36 4.12
CA LEU A 7 -45.48 11.39 3.07
C LEU A 7 -44.24 11.28 2.16
N LYS A 8 -43.13 10.71 2.66
CA LYS A 8 -41.90 10.42 1.88
C LYS A 8 -41.92 9.06 1.17
N GLY A 9 -43.07 8.38 1.10
CA GLY A 9 -43.26 7.16 0.28
C GLY A 9 -42.71 5.87 0.89
N TYR A 10 -42.47 5.83 2.18
CA TYR A 10 -42.04 4.60 2.86
C TYR A 10 -43.20 3.61 3.04
N LYS A 11 -43.31 2.64 2.13
CA LYS A 11 -44.37 1.60 2.14
C LYS A 11 -44.49 0.88 3.50
N LEU A 12 -43.38 0.70 4.23
CA LEU A 12 -43.39 0.05 5.54
C LEU A 12 -44.14 0.84 6.62
N ALA A 13 -44.14 2.16 6.56
CA ALA A 13 -44.87 3.01 7.50
C ALA A 13 -46.39 2.87 7.38
N TRP A 14 -46.88 2.61 6.15
CA TRP A 14 -48.30 2.31 5.90
C TRP A 14 -48.73 0.98 6.54
N TYR A 15 -47.93 -0.08 6.37
CA TYR A 15 -48.24 -1.38 7.02
C TYR A 15 -48.31 -1.25 8.53
N TYR A 16 -47.39 -0.53 9.16
CA TYR A 16 -47.40 -0.27 10.62
C TYR A 16 -48.66 0.50 11.02
N LEU A 17 -49.06 1.49 10.27
CA LEU A 17 -50.24 2.32 10.57
C LEU A 17 -51.56 1.50 10.45
N ILE A 18 -51.63 0.64 9.46
CA ILE A 18 -52.79 -0.26 9.23
C ILE A 18 -52.92 -1.27 10.41
N THR A 19 -51.80 -1.92 10.80
CA THR A 19 -51.81 -2.90 11.88
C THR A 19 -52.17 -2.25 13.22
N MET A 20 -51.63 -1.04 13.52
CA MET A 20 -51.98 -0.27 14.72
C MET A 20 -53.48 0.13 14.73
N LEU A 21 -54.03 0.51 13.61
CA LEU A 21 -55.47 0.85 13.48
C LEU A 21 -56.38 -0.37 13.74
N ILE A 22 -56.04 -1.54 13.18
CA ILE A 22 -56.72 -2.79 13.41
C ILE A 22 -56.70 -3.17 14.90
N LEU A 23 -55.57 -3.07 15.55
CA LEU A 23 -55.41 -3.33 16.99
C LEU A 23 -56.28 -2.39 17.82
N LEU A 24 -56.26 -1.09 17.52
CA LEU A 24 -57.02 -0.07 18.20
C LEU A 24 -58.52 -0.30 18.09
N LEU A 25 -59.02 -0.69 16.88
CA LEU A 25 -60.39 -1.07 16.66
C LEU A 25 -60.78 -2.33 17.45
N GLY A 26 -59.89 -3.33 17.52
CA GLY A 26 -60.06 -4.54 18.32
C GLY A 26 -60.20 -4.24 19.84
N ILE A 27 -59.35 -3.37 20.38
CA ILE A 27 -59.38 -2.94 21.77
C ILE A 27 -60.69 -2.17 22.06
N LEU A 28 -61.08 -1.25 21.17
CA LEU A 28 -62.30 -0.47 21.31
C LEU A 28 -63.54 -1.36 21.34
N ASN A 29 -63.60 -2.34 20.48
CA ASN A 29 -64.70 -3.32 20.40
C ASN A 29 -64.73 -4.19 21.67
N TYR A 30 -63.61 -4.65 22.17
CA TYR A 30 -63.50 -5.37 23.47
C TYR A 30 -64.07 -4.55 24.64
N VAL A 31 -63.70 -3.26 24.72
CA VAL A 31 -64.19 -2.34 25.76
C VAL A 31 -65.70 -2.14 25.66
N PHE A 32 -66.22 -1.90 24.45
CA PHE A 32 -67.71 -1.72 24.25
C PHE A 32 -68.48 -2.99 24.55
N ASN A 33 -67.91 -4.16 24.25
CA ASN A 33 -68.57 -5.43 24.62
C ASN A 33 -68.53 -5.69 26.12
N SER A 34 -67.43 -5.34 26.83
CA SER A 34 -67.32 -5.45 28.31
C SER A 34 -68.28 -4.50 29.03
N LEU A 35 -68.58 -3.35 28.42
CA LEU A 35 -69.57 -2.37 28.95
C LEU A 35 -71.03 -2.72 28.58
N GLY A 36 -71.26 -3.82 27.86
CA GLY A 36 -72.64 -4.25 27.46
C GLY A 36 -73.26 -3.38 26.36
N ILE A 37 -72.49 -2.53 25.68
CA ILE A 37 -72.98 -1.60 24.64
C ILE A 37 -73.14 -2.31 23.34
N THR A 38 -72.31 -3.35 23.06
CA THR A 38 -72.37 -4.15 21.82
C THR A 38 -72.42 -5.64 22.16
N SER A 39 -73.17 -6.41 21.40
CA SER A 39 -73.29 -7.88 21.52
C SER A 39 -72.50 -8.66 20.45
N PHE A 40 -71.49 -8.03 19.85
CA PHE A 40 -70.65 -8.68 18.83
C PHE A 40 -69.65 -9.65 19.45
N TYR A 41 -69.95 -10.94 19.46
CA TYR A 41 -69.10 -12.01 20.02
C TYR A 41 -67.82 -12.31 19.26
N ILE A 42 -67.60 -11.66 18.11
CA ILE A 42 -66.44 -11.95 17.21
C ILE A 42 -65.12 -11.55 17.83
N PHE A 43 -65.09 -10.61 18.80
CA PHE A 43 -63.88 -10.12 19.47
C PHE A 43 -63.91 -10.37 21.00
N ASN A 44 -64.01 -11.65 21.36
CA ASN A 44 -63.77 -12.10 22.71
C ASN A 44 -62.22 -12.08 23.00
N THR A 45 -61.79 -12.45 24.19
CA THR A 45 -60.37 -12.53 24.62
C THR A 45 -59.49 -13.25 23.57
N THR A 46 -59.99 -14.25 22.87
CA THR A 46 -59.33 -14.94 21.77
C THR A 46 -59.01 -14.03 20.57
N GLY A 47 -59.94 -13.11 20.21
CA GLY A 47 -59.70 -12.17 19.10
C GLY A 47 -58.62 -11.14 19.43
N LEU A 48 -58.48 -10.72 20.69
CA LEU A 48 -57.45 -9.84 21.13
C LEU A 48 -56.06 -10.50 21.08
N VAL A 49 -55.96 -11.78 21.46
CA VAL A 49 -54.70 -12.55 21.38
C VAL A 49 -54.30 -12.76 19.95
N VAL A 50 -55.23 -13.08 19.04
CA VAL A 50 -54.94 -13.21 17.61
C VAL A 50 -54.48 -11.87 17.03
N GLY A 51 -55.12 -10.77 17.34
CA GLY A 51 -54.70 -9.44 16.88
C GLY A 51 -53.28 -9.07 17.30
N LEU A 52 -52.96 -9.31 18.58
CA LEU A 52 -51.59 -9.09 19.11
C LEU A 52 -50.52 -9.99 18.42
N THR A 53 -50.85 -11.26 18.21
CA THR A 53 -49.91 -12.18 17.53
C THR A 53 -49.65 -11.76 16.09
N VAL A 54 -50.69 -11.34 15.34
CA VAL A 54 -50.57 -10.82 14.00
C VAL A 54 -49.70 -9.56 13.97
N GLU A 55 -49.94 -8.63 14.92
CA GLU A 55 -49.14 -7.41 15.02
C GLU A 55 -47.65 -7.71 15.28
N ILE A 56 -47.32 -8.62 16.21
CA ILE A 56 -45.95 -9.03 16.51
C ILE A 56 -45.27 -9.63 15.27
N ILE A 57 -45.98 -10.46 14.48
CA ILE A 57 -45.46 -11.04 13.24
C ILE A 57 -45.14 -9.94 12.22
N PHE A 58 -46.08 -9.00 12.00
CA PHE A 58 -45.85 -7.86 11.11
C PHE A 58 -44.73 -6.96 11.55
N LEU A 59 -44.63 -6.66 12.85
CA LEU A 59 -43.55 -5.86 13.40
C LEU A 59 -42.19 -6.55 13.21
N SER A 60 -42.14 -7.85 13.49
CA SER A 60 -40.93 -8.68 13.27
C SER A 60 -40.51 -8.67 11.80
N PHE A 61 -41.47 -8.84 10.88
CA PHE A 61 -41.21 -8.78 9.45
C PHE A 61 -40.69 -7.39 9.04
N ALA A 62 -41.33 -6.32 9.50
CA ALA A 62 -40.94 -4.95 9.22
C ALA A 62 -39.50 -4.63 9.74
N LEU A 63 -39.20 -5.09 10.95
CA LEU A 63 -37.85 -4.94 11.54
C LEU A 63 -36.81 -5.72 10.74
N THR A 64 -37.13 -6.95 10.31
CA THR A 64 -36.26 -7.77 9.49
C THR A 64 -35.96 -7.11 8.13
N GLN A 65 -36.98 -6.58 7.47
CA GLN A 65 -36.81 -5.84 6.21
C GLN A 65 -35.93 -4.61 6.40
N ARG A 66 -36.16 -3.85 7.45
CA ARG A 66 -35.34 -2.67 7.78
C ARG A 66 -33.90 -3.05 8.10
N TYR A 67 -33.69 -4.10 8.88
CA TYR A 67 -32.37 -4.62 9.19
C TYR A 67 -31.61 -5.03 7.91
N ASN A 68 -32.25 -5.78 7.02
CA ASN A 68 -31.67 -6.21 5.76
C ASN A 68 -31.31 -5.01 4.85
N PHE A 69 -32.18 -3.99 4.82
CA PHE A 69 -31.93 -2.77 4.06
C PHE A 69 -30.70 -2.03 4.62
N LEU A 70 -30.65 -1.78 5.92
CA LEU A 70 -29.52 -1.12 6.58
C LEU A 70 -28.21 -1.91 6.41
N LYS A 71 -28.28 -3.23 6.54
CA LYS A 71 -27.12 -4.11 6.31
C LYS A 71 -26.59 -3.99 4.89
N LYS A 72 -27.49 -3.93 3.89
CA LYS A 72 -27.09 -3.74 2.49
C LYS A 72 -26.45 -2.37 2.26
N GLU A 73 -27.05 -1.31 2.82
CA GLU A 73 -26.52 0.06 2.72
C GLU A 73 -25.13 0.17 3.37
N THR A 74 -24.98 -0.37 4.59
CA THR A 74 -23.68 -0.41 5.28
C THR A 74 -22.62 -1.15 4.47
N LYS A 75 -22.98 -2.28 3.85
CA LYS A 75 -22.06 -3.06 3.00
C LYS A 75 -21.60 -2.25 1.78
N ILE A 76 -22.52 -1.54 1.13
CA ILE A 76 -22.20 -0.69 -0.03
C ILE A 76 -21.26 0.45 0.38
N LEU A 77 -21.58 1.14 1.49
CA LEU A 77 -20.75 2.23 2.03
C LEU A 77 -19.35 1.73 2.39
N GLN A 78 -19.26 0.55 3.01
CA GLN A 78 -17.97 -0.04 3.35
C GLN A 78 -17.15 -0.38 2.11
N GLN A 79 -17.78 -0.93 1.06
CA GLN A 79 -17.10 -1.19 -0.22
C GLN A 79 -16.63 0.10 -0.91
N GLN A 80 -17.46 1.17 -0.86
CA GLN A 80 -17.08 2.47 -1.40
C GLN A 80 -15.90 3.08 -0.63
N LYS A 81 -15.94 2.99 0.70
CA LYS A 81 -14.85 3.46 1.57
C LYS A 81 -13.55 2.73 1.26
N THR A 82 -13.57 1.40 1.17
CA THR A 82 -12.37 0.61 0.84
C THR A 82 -11.81 0.96 -0.54
N LYS A 83 -12.68 1.15 -1.55
CA LYS A 83 -12.23 1.57 -2.88
C LYS A 83 -11.58 2.96 -2.86
N LEU A 84 -12.14 3.89 -2.10
CA LEU A 84 -11.59 5.24 -1.97
C LEU A 84 -10.24 5.23 -1.23
N GLU A 85 -10.12 4.40 -0.18
CA GLU A 85 -8.86 4.24 0.55
C GLU A 85 -7.75 3.67 -0.35
N ILE A 86 -8.06 2.67 -1.19
CA ILE A 86 -7.10 2.11 -2.15
C ILE A 86 -6.69 3.19 -3.17
N ALA A 87 -7.65 3.91 -3.77
CA ALA A 87 -7.35 4.97 -4.72
C ALA A 87 -6.49 6.08 -4.10
N LEU A 88 -6.76 6.47 -2.85
CA LEU A 88 -5.97 7.48 -2.13
C LEU A 88 -4.52 7.01 -1.91
N VAL A 89 -4.32 5.73 -1.60
CA VAL A 89 -2.98 5.15 -1.43
C VAL A 89 -2.21 5.18 -2.75
N ASP A 90 -2.86 4.86 -3.87
CA ASP A 90 -2.25 4.91 -5.20
C ASP A 90 -1.87 6.35 -5.58
N ASP A 91 -2.76 7.33 -5.37
CA ASP A 91 -2.49 8.75 -5.64
C ASP A 91 -1.32 9.28 -4.80
N VAL A 92 -1.27 8.94 -3.49
CA VAL A 92 -0.18 9.34 -2.60
C VAL A 92 1.14 8.71 -3.04
N PHE A 93 1.11 7.46 -3.46
CA PHE A 93 2.29 6.76 -3.95
C PHE A 93 2.83 7.42 -5.23
N GLU A 94 1.98 7.70 -6.19
CA GLU A 94 2.37 8.37 -7.44
C GLU A 94 2.93 9.78 -7.17
N ALA A 95 2.28 10.55 -6.30
CA ALA A 95 2.76 11.87 -5.89
C ALA A 95 4.15 11.80 -5.22
N GLN A 96 4.37 10.80 -4.35
CA GLN A 96 5.66 10.57 -3.70
C GLN A 96 6.76 10.20 -4.71
N GLU A 97 6.44 9.37 -5.72
CA GLU A 97 7.40 8.98 -6.74
C GLU A 97 7.77 10.17 -7.65
N ASN A 98 6.79 10.98 -8.03
CA ASN A 98 7.02 12.19 -8.81
C ASN A 98 7.87 13.20 -8.03
N GLU A 99 7.61 13.39 -6.74
CA GLU A 99 8.42 14.26 -5.88
C GLU A 99 9.86 13.75 -5.71
N ARG A 100 10.05 12.44 -5.54
CA ARG A 100 11.39 11.83 -5.50
C ARG A 100 12.17 12.06 -6.81
N ARG A 101 11.51 11.93 -7.96
CA ARG A 101 12.09 12.21 -9.28
C ARG A 101 12.52 13.67 -9.38
N ARG A 102 11.62 14.58 -9.00
CA ARG A 102 11.91 16.02 -8.99
C ARG A 102 13.09 16.38 -8.10
N LEU A 103 13.08 15.90 -6.85
CA LEU A 103 14.17 16.13 -5.90
C LEU A 103 15.51 15.59 -6.39
N ALA A 104 15.53 14.41 -7.01
CA ALA A 104 16.75 13.85 -7.56
C ALA A 104 17.33 14.73 -8.66
N GLN A 105 16.47 15.30 -9.51
CA GLN A 105 16.85 16.19 -10.60
C GLN A 105 17.34 17.54 -10.06
N ASP A 106 16.61 18.17 -9.14
CA ASP A 106 17.00 19.41 -8.48
C ASP A 106 18.35 19.26 -7.76
N LEU A 107 18.55 18.17 -6.98
CA LEU A 107 19.79 17.89 -6.32
C LEU A 107 20.97 17.71 -7.29
N HIS A 108 20.74 17.01 -8.38
CA HIS A 108 21.78 16.79 -9.38
C HIS A 108 22.18 18.07 -10.11
N ASP A 109 21.21 18.86 -10.57
CA ASP A 109 21.44 20.00 -11.44
C ASP A 109 21.92 21.21 -10.65
N ASP A 110 21.31 21.53 -9.51
CA ASP A 110 21.66 22.71 -8.72
C ASP A 110 22.87 22.47 -7.81
N LEU A 111 22.80 21.44 -6.95
CA LEU A 111 23.90 21.19 -5.99
C LEU A 111 25.09 20.52 -6.65
N GLY A 112 24.87 19.60 -7.59
CA GLY A 112 25.93 18.92 -8.31
C GLY A 112 26.73 19.89 -9.19
N GLY A 113 26.02 20.80 -9.88
CA GLY A 113 26.63 21.89 -10.66
C GLY A 113 27.45 22.82 -9.77
N THR A 114 26.88 23.25 -8.64
CA THR A 114 27.53 24.15 -7.68
C THR A 114 28.80 23.55 -7.07
N LEU A 115 28.73 22.29 -6.59
CA LEU A 115 29.89 21.58 -6.02
C LEU A 115 30.99 21.36 -7.05
N SER A 116 30.62 21.05 -8.30
CA SER A 116 31.56 20.90 -9.41
C SER A 116 32.27 22.21 -9.74
N ALA A 117 31.54 23.32 -9.74
CA ALA A 117 32.13 24.66 -9.95
C ALA A 117 33.08 25.05 -8.79
N ILE A 118 32.70 24.76 -7.54
CA ILE A 118 33.56 25.00 -6.36
C ILE A 118 34.83 24.14 -6.48
N LYS A 119 34.72 22.84 -6.80
CA LYS A 119 35.84 21.95 -7.00
C LYS A 119 36.82 22.49 -8.07
N LEU A 120 36.27 22.93 -9.20
CA LEU A 120 37.06 23.51 -10.30
C LEU A 120 37.80 24.77 -9.85
N ASN A 121 37.11 25.70 -9.18
CA ASN A 121 37.71 26.93 -8.69
C ASN A 121 38.83 26.67 -7.68
N VAL A 122 38.60 25.80 -6.68
CA VAL A 122 39.61 25.44 -5.69
C VAL A 122 40.79 24.73 -6.34
N THR A 123 40.55 23.86 -7.30
CA THR A 123 41.61 23.16 -8.04
C THR A 123 42.46 24.11 -8.90
N ALA A 124 41.85 25.16 -9.47
CA ALA A 124 42.58 26.18 -10.23
C ALA A 124 43.58 26.96 -9.38
N PHE A 125 43.40 27.07 -8.05
CA PHE A 125 44.35 27.68 -7.16
C PHE A 125 45.58 26.81 -6.82
N LYS A 126 45.64 25.54 -7.27
CA LYS A 126 46.72 24.59 -6.97
C LYS A 126 48.11 25.13 -7.35
N SER A 127 48.25 25.83 -8.47
CA SER A 127 49.51 26.42 -8.91
C SER A 127 50.01 27.53 -8.00
N ASN A 128 49.08 28.27 -7.40
CA ASN A 128 49.42 29.37 -6.49
C ASN A 128 49.81 28.85 -5.08
N ILE A 129 49.29 27.70 -4.70
CA ILE A 129 49.53 27.08 -3.37
C ILE A 129 50.93 26.50 -3.23
N VAL A 130 51.56 26.06 -4.34
CA VAL A 130 52.94 25.52 -4.33
C VAL A 130 53.95 26.54 -3.75
N GLN A 131 53.63 27.84 -3.76
CA GLN A 131 54.46 28.92 -3.24
C GLN A 131 54.15 29.28 -1.78
N LEU A 132 53.16 28.63 -1.13
CA LEU A 132 52.71 28.95 0.22
C LEU A 132 53.38 28.01 1.28
N PRO A 133 53.34 28.40 2.59
CA PRO A 133 53.82 27.54 3.68
C PRO A 133 53.13 26.16 3.73
N ALA A 134 53.83 25.15 4.26
CA ALA A 134 53.35 23.76 4.29
C ALA A 134 51.98 23.58 4.98
N GLU A 135 51.67 24.42 5.98
CA GLU A 135 50.35 24.42 6.65
C GLU A 135 49.20 24.70 5.67
N ASN A 136 49.41 25.58 4.70
CA ASN A 136 48.41 25.93 3.69
C ASN A 136 48.16 24.77 2.68
N HIS A 137 49.19 23.95 2.44
CA HIS A 137 49.03 22.75 1.59
C HIS A 137 48.11 21.70 2.26
N ALA A 138 48.30 21.50 3.57
CA ALA A 138 47.44 20.59 4.34
C ALA A 138 45.97 21.03 4.33
N PHE A 139 45.73 22.33 4.57
CA PHE A 139 44.41 22.93 4.56
C PHE A 139 43.74 22.82 3.17
N TYR A 140 44.49 23.11 2.11
CA TYR A 140 44.02 22.94 0.74
C TYR A 140 43.61 21.50 0.45
N GLN A 141 44.48 20.53 0.79
CA GLN A 141 44.18 19.13 0.55
C GLN A 141 42.92 18.68 1.33
N GLN A 142 42.82 19.12 2.59
CA GLN A 142 41.64 18.83 3.40
C GLN A 142 40.37 19.42 2.76
N THR A 143 40.41 20.65 2.22
CA THR A 143 39.28 21.29 1.55
C THR A 143 38.85 20.52 0.29
N ILE A 144 39.83 20.10 -0.54
CA ILE A 144 39.53 19.26 -1.72
C ILE A 144 38.87 17.95 -1.31
N ASN A 145 39.39 17.25 -0.32
CA ASN A 145 38.85 15.99 0.17
C ASN A 145 37.40 16.17 0.70
N MET A 146 37.11 17.28 1.38
CA MET A 146 35.74 17.60 1.83
C MET A 146 34.81 17.84 0.67
N ILE A 147 35.24 18.54 -0.36
CA ILE A 147 34.41 18.77 -1.58
C ILE A 147 34.16 17.44 -2.32
N GLU A 148 35.17 16.60 -2.46
CA GLU A 148 35.05 15.28 -3.10
C GLU A 148 34.06 14.41 -2.33
N SER A 149 34.19 14.33 -1.02
CA SER A 149 33.26 13.59 -0.19
C SER A 149 31.82 14.13 -0.30
N ALA A 150 31.65 15.46 -0.34
CA ALA A 150 30.33 16.06 -0.55
C ALA A 150 29.75 15.73 -1.93
N CYS A 151 30.58 15.71 -2.99
CA CYS A 151 30.16 15.30 -4.33
C CYS A 151 29.73 13.82 -4.36
N GLU A 152 30.46 12.94 -3.69
CA GLU A 152 30.13 11.51 -3.60
C GLU A 152 28.85 11.29 -2.82
N ASN A 153 28.69 11.92 -1.66
CA ASN A 153 27.46 11.86 -0.87
C ASN A 153 26.24 12.35 -1.68
N LEU A 154 26.40 13.45 -2.41
CA LEU A 154 25.32 13.99 -3.25
C LEU A 154 24.96 13.01 -4.38
N ARG A 155 25.95 12.40 -5.02
CA ARG A 155 25.71 11.37 -6.05
C ARG A 155 24.99 10.18 -5.48
N GLU A 156 25.38 9.71 -4.30
CA GLU A 156 24.74 8.60 -3.61
C GLU A 156 23.27 8.92 -3.28
N ILE A 157 22.99 10.11 -2.73
CA ILE A 157 21.63 10.55 -2.43
C ILE A 157 20.80 10.65 -3.71
N SER A 158 21.31 11.30 -4.75
CA SER A 158 20.62 11.44 -6.03
C SER A 158 20.37 10.09 -6.69
N HIS A 159 21.33 9.17 -6.65
CA HIS A 159 21.21 7.81 -7.16
C HIS A 159 20.18 6.98 -6.36
N ASN A 160 20.08 7.20 -5.05
CA ASN A 160 19.07 6.56 -4.21
C ASN A 160 17.65 7.09 -4.50
N LEU A 161 17.54 8.34 -4.91
CA LEU A 161 16.27 8.94 -5.33
C LEU A 161 15.89 8.55 -6.76
N MET A 162 16.84 8.56 -7.70
CA MET A 162 16.62 8.20 -9.11
C MET A 162 17.88 7.60 -9.73
N PRO A 163 17.89 6.30 -10.05
CA PRO A 163 19.07 5.64 -10.60
C PRO A 163 19.27 6.01 -12.08
N LYS A 164 20.17 6.95 -12.36
CA LYS A 164 20.52 7.34 -13.74
C LYS A 164 21.04 6.18 -14.61
N ASN A 165 21.68 5.20 -13.98
CA ASN A 165 22.16 4.01 -14.66
C ASN A 165 20.98 3.18 -15.20
N LEU A 166 19.81 3.20 -14.54
CA LEU A 166 18.63 2.50 -15.00
C LEU A 166 18.13 3.07 -16.34
N GLU A 167 18.09 4.40 -16.49
CA GLU A 167 17.67 5.04 -17.74
C GLU A 167 18.62 4.76 -18.91
N LYS A 168 19.93 4.66 -18.63
CA LYS A 168 20.95 4.44 -19.66
C LYS A 168 21.15 2.98 -20.02
N ASN A 169 21.23 2.13 -19.00
CA ASN A 169 21.69 0.76 -19.13
C ASN A 169 20.54 -0.26 -19.02
N GLY A 170 19.33 0.18 -18.60
CA GLY A 170 18.18 -0.68 -18.32
C GLY A 170 18.32 -1.45 -17.01
N LEU A 171 17.24 -2.14 -16.64
CA LEU A 171 17.10 -2.85 -15.36
C LEU A 171 18.18 -3.92 -15.16
N ILE A 172 18.33 -4.79 -16.14
CA ILE A 172 19.20 -5.98 -16.02
C ILE A 172 20.67 -5.59 -15.87
N ASN A 173 21.17 -4.71 -16.73
CA ASN A 173 22.57 -4.29 -16.66
C ASN A 173 22.87 -3.56 -15.34
N THR A 174 21.95 -2.70 -14.88
CA THR A 174 22.11 -1.97 -13.63
C THR A 174 22.17 -2.91 -12.41
N LEU A 175 21.30 -3.92 -12.35
CA LEU A 175 21.34 -4.92 -11.28
C LEU A 175 22.57 -5.82 -11.37
N THR A 176 22.98 -6.21 -12.58
CA THR A 176 24.20 -7.02 -12.81
C THR A 176 25.43 -6.30 -12.28
N GLU A 177 25.62 -5.01 -12.63
CA GLU A 177 26.73 -4.19 -12.16
C GLU A 177 26.72 -4.07 -10.62
N GLN A 178 25.55 -3.77 -10.04
CA GLN A 178 25.41 -3.61 -8.59
C GLN A 178 25.70 -4.91 -7.81
N LEU A 179 25.20 -6.04 -8.29
CA LEU A 179 25.44 -7.33 -7.62
C LEU A 179 26.88 -7.80 -7.81
N ALA A 180 27.50 -7.52 -8.96
CA ALA A 180 28.93 -7.79 -9.18
C ALA A 180 29.82 -6.99 -8.21
N GLU A 181 29.49 -5.72 -7.93
CA GLU A 181 30.20 -4.89 -6.97
C GLU A 181 30.02 -5.43 -5.53
N LEU A 182 28.79 -5.82 -5.14
CA LEU A 182 28.54 -6.43 -3.85
C LEU A 182 29.28 -7.74 -3.66
N ASN A 183 29.39 -8.56 -4.71
CA ASN A 183 30.14 -9.83 -4.67
C ASN A 183 31.65 -9.64 -4.51
N GLN A 184 32.20 -8.46 -4.92
CA GLN A 184 33.64 -8.16 -4.73
C GLN A 184 33.97 -7.64 -3.35
N THR A 185 33.04 -6.95 -2.70
CA THR A 185 33.29 -6.21 -1.46
C THR A 185 32.59 -6.80 -0.23
N GLY A 186 31.61 -7.70 -0.43
CA GLY A 186 30.75 -8.21 0.63
C GLY A 186 31.03 -9.67 1.02
N ASP A 187 30.49 -10.06 2.17
CA ASP A 187 30.59 -11.43 2.70
C ASP A 187 29.49 -12.35 2.13
N ILE A 188 28.55 -11.81 1.36
CA ILE A 188 27.41 -12.52 0.78
C ILE A 188 27.62 -12.69 -0.72
N THR A 189 27.49 -13.91 -1.21
CA THR A 189 27.51 -14.19 -2.67
C THR A 189 26.09 -14.10 -3.23
N PHE A 190 25.86 -13.14 -4.13
CA PHE A 190 24.60 -12.97 -4.87
C PHE A 190 24.70 -13.66 -6.24
N GLU A 191 23.74 -14.52 -6.55
CA GLU A 191 23.51 -15.06 -7.87
C GLU A 191 22.37 -14.28 -8.54
N PHE A 192 22.59 -13.83 -9.79
CA PHE A 192 21.56 -13.13 -10.55
C PHE A 192 21.19 -13.91 -11.81
N VAL A 193 19.93 -14.34 -11.88
CA VAL A 193 19.36 -15.05 -13.01
C VAL A 193 18.29 -14.19 -13.66
N HIS A 194 18.35 -14.04 -14.96
CA HIS A 194 17.34 -13.26 -15.69
C HIS A 194 17.02 -13.89 -17.04
N ASP A 195 15.75 -13.77 -17.43
CA ASP A 195 15.27 -14.15 -18.75
C ASP A 195 14.17 -13.14 -19.17
N ILE A 196 14.47 -12.32 -20.18
CA ILE A 196 13.61 -11.22 -20.60
C ILE A 196 13.17 -11.48 -22.04
N GLU A 197 12.10 -12.25 -22.19
CA GLU A 197 11.49 -12.51 -23.50
C GLU A 197 10.80 -11.26 -24.07
N GLN A 198 10.21 -10.44 -23.19
CA GLN A 198 9.53 -9.20 -23.57
C GLN A 198 10.08 -7.99 -22.82
N ALA A 199 10.26 -6.88 -23.53
CA ALA A 199 10.73 -5.62 -22.96
C ALA A 199 9.77 -5.11 -21.87
N ILE A 200 10.34 -4.70 -20.74
CA ILE A 200 9.61 -4.12 -19.62
C ILE A 200 9.47 -2.61 -19.86
N SER A 201 8.31 -2.02 -19.54
CA SER A 201 8.15 -0.56 -19.68
C SER A 201 8.99 0.20 -18.65
N PRO A 202 9.50 1.40 -18.95
CA PRO A 202 10.38 2.16 -18.04
C PRO A 202 9.82 2.40 -16.64
N ASP A 203 8.52 2.64 -16.53
CA ASP A 203 7.87 2.86 -15.23
C ASP A 203 7.83 1.57 -14.39
N ILE A 204 7.60 0.44 -15.04
CA ILE A 204 7.65 -0.88 -14.39
C ILE A 204 9.10 -1.24 -14.03
N GLU A 205 10.07 -0.98 -14.92
CA GLU A 205 11.50 -1.22 -14.66
C GLU A 205 11.96 -0.48 -13.38
N LEU A 206 11.59 0.79 -13.23
CA LEU A 206 11.93 1.58 -12.05
C LEU A 206 11.34 0.96 -10.77
N THR A 207 10.09 0.52 -10.85
CA THR A 207 9.42 -0.11 -9.69
C THR A 207 10.08 -1.44 -9.34
N ILE A 208 10.38 -2.28 -10.32
CA ILE A 208 11.08 -3.57 -10.15
C ILE A 208 12.48 -3.33 -9.56
N TYR A 209 13.23 -2.37 -10.09
CA TYR A 209 14.54 -2.00 -9.55
C TYR A 209 14.47 -1.61 -8.06
N ARG A 210 13.49 -0.80 -7.66
CA ARG A 210 13.33 -0.41 -6.27
C ARG A 210 12.95 -1.58 -5.36
N ILE A 211 12.11 -2.48 -5.85
CA ILE A 211 11.79 -3.72 -5.13
C ILE A 211 13.07 -4.57 -4.98
N ALA A 212 13.81 -4.79 -6.08
CA ALA A 212 15.05 -5.56 -6.04
C ALA A 212 16.07 -4.97 -5.05
N LYS A 213 16.26 -3.65 -5.08
CA LYS A 213 17.16 -2.94 -4.17
C LYS A 213 16.76 -3.12 -2.70
N GLU A 214 15.46 -3.04 -2.39
CA GLU A 214 14.97 -3.27 -1.03
C GLU A 214 15.16 -4.72 -0.59
N LEU A 215 14.90 -5.70 -1.48
CA LEU A 215 15.16 -7.11 -1.20
C LEU A 215 16.65 -7.38 -0.93
N ILE A 216 17.54 -6.87 -1.77
CA ILE A 216 18.99 -6.97 -1.60
C ILE A 216 19.42 -6.34 -0.26
N ASN A 217 18.91 -5.16 0.08
CA ASN A 217 19.20 -4.50 1.35
C ASN A 217 18.70 -5.30 2.55
N ASN A 218 17.55 -5.94 2.44
CA ASN A 218 17.03 -6.80 3.51
C ASN A 218 17.93 -8.00 3.74
N VAL A 219 18.43 -8.64 2.68
CA VAL A 219 19.42 -9.72 2.80
C VAL A 219 20.68 -9.23 3.49
N ILE A 220 21.26 -8.12 3.04
CA ILE A 220 22.50 -7.57 3.60
C ILE A 220 22.36 -7.21 5.09
N LYS A 221 21.23 -6.58 5.46
CA LYS A 221 21.07 -6.02 6.82
C LYS A 221 20.52 -7.02 7.84
N HIS A 222 19.73 -8.01 7.38
CA HIS A 222 18.89 -8.78 8.29
C HIS A 222 19.05 -10.31 8.17
N ALA A 223 19.48 -10.83 7.01
CA ALA A 223 19.44 -12.27 6.80
C ALA A 223 20.58 -13.02 7.52
N VAL A 224 21.75 -12.39 7.74
CA VAL A 224 22.97 -13.10 8.17
C VAL A 224 23.29 -14.27 7.21
N ALA A 225 23.00 -14.07 5.93
CA ALA A 225 23.16 -15.08 4.88
C ALA A 225 24.60 -15.10 4.35
N THR A 226 25.00 -16.22 3.77
CA THR A 226 26.25 -16.36 3.00
C THR A 226 25.99 -16.40 1.50
N LYS A 227 24.77 -16.74 1.09
CA LYS A 227 24.34 -16.80 -0.31
C LYS A 227 22.93 -16.24 -0.45
N ALA A 228 22.70 -15.55 -1.54
CA ALA A 228 21.37 -15.11 -1.95
C ALA A 228 21.24 -15.22 -3.47
N SER A 229 20.02 -15.39 -3.96
CA SER A 229 19.71 -15.35 -5.39
C SER A 229 18.64 -14.31 -5.67
N LEU A 230 18.79 -13.60 -6.78
CA LEU A 230 17.75 -12.74 -7.35
C LEU A 230 17.43 -13.26 -8.75
N GLN A 231 16.14 -13.45 -9.04
CA GLN A 231 15.70 -13.90 -10.35
C GLN A 231 14.66 -12.93 -10.90
N ILE A 232 14.76 -12.58 -12.18
CA ILE A 232 13.78 -11.75 -12.90
C ILE A 232 13.48 -12.40 -14.22
N ILE A 233 12.25 -12.85 -14.40
CA ILE A 233 11.75 -13.49 -15.62
C ILE A 233 10.59 -12.66 -16.16
N SER A 234 10.63 -12.30 -17.44
CA SER A 234 9.59 -11.51 -18.11
C SER A 234 9.07 -12.26 -19.33
N SER A 235 7.86 -12.80 -19.24
CA SER A 235 7.13 -13.48 -20.29
C SER A 235 6.05 -12.58 -20.93
N GLU A 236 5.28 -13.12 -21.87
CA GLU A 236 4.15 -12.41 -22.48
C GLU A 236 3.03 -12.09 -21.48
N GLU A 237 2.81 -12.94 -20.47
CA GLU A 237 1.69 -12.83 -19.55
C GLU A 237 2.03 -12.08 -18.25
N GLN A 238 3.28 -12.24 -17.77
CA GLN A 238 3.66 -11.74 -16.44
C GLN A 238 5.17 -11.52 -16.31
N ILE A 239 5.51 -10.71 -15.31
CA ILE A 239 6.87 -10.58 -14.80
C ILE A 239 6.95 -11.27 -13.45
N VAL A 240 7.91 -12.16 -13.29
CA VAL A 240 8.18 -12.89 -12.05
C VAL A 240 9.51 -12.39 -11.49
N MET A 241 9.50 -11.99 -10.21
CA MET A 241 10.69 -11.70 -9.45
C MET A 241 10.76 -12.63 -8.25
N MET A 242 11.90 -13.25 -8.01
CA MET A 242 12.16 -14.10 -6.85
C MET A 242 13.46 -13.66 -6.18
N CYS A 243 13.45 -13.61 -4.86
CA CYS A 243 14.64 -13.38 -4.06
C CYS A 243 14.70 -14.40 -2.94
N GLU A 244 15.81 -15.14 -2.86
CA GLU A 244 16.01 -16.18 -1.87
C GLU A 244 17.34 -15.99 -1.17
N ASP A 245 17.38 -16.22 0.14
CA ASP A 245 18.60 -16.22 0.93
C ASP A 245 18.66 -17.47 1.82
N ASN A 246 19.87 -17.87 2.21
CA ASN A 246 20.14 -18.96 3.13
C ASN A 246 20.39 -18.50 4.57
N GLY A 247 19.80 -17.38 4.96
CA GLY A 247 19.99 -16.78 6.28
C GLY A 247 19.17 -17.42 7.40
N LEU A 248 19.05 -16.69 8.52
CA LEU A 248 18.35 -17.19 9.71
C LEU A 248 16.83 -17.19 9.57
N GLY A 249 16.29 -16.50 8.55
CA GLY A 249 14.87 -16.27 8.39
C GLY A 249 14.23 -15.54 9.60
N PHE A 250 12.91 -15.51 9.62
CA PHE A 250 12.15 -14.89 10.71
C PHE A 250 10.71 -15.42 10.76
N ASN A 251 10.06 -15.25 11.91
CA ASN A 251 8.68 -15.68 12.09
C ASN A 251 7.71 -14.68 11.47
N THR A 252 7.07 -15.06 10.38
CA THR A 252 6.12 -14.22 9.62
C THR A 252 4.81 -13.95 10.38
N ASN A 253 4.47 -14.76 11.40
CA ASN A 253 3.22 -14.59 12.16
C ASN A 253 3.35 -13.60 13.33
N THR A 254 4.55 -13.29 13.78
CA THR A 254 4.81 -12.44 14.96
C THR A 254 5.46 -11.10 14.61
N SER A 255 6.00 -10.96 13.43
CA SER A 255 6.62 -9.71 12.98
C SER A 255 5.55 -8.78 12.41
N ASN A 256 5.42 -7.59 12.98
CA ASN A 256 4.84 -6.49 12.21
C ASN A 256 5.71 -6.31 10.97
N ASP A 257 5.10 -6.28 9.78
CA ASP A 257 5.81 -5.95 8.54
C ASP A 257 6.68 -4.71 8.79
N GLY A 258 8.00 -4.88 8.71
CA GLY A 258 8.90 -3.73 8.77
C GLY A 258 8.59 -2.76 7.62
N ILE A 259 9.00 -1.50 7.77
CA ILE A 259 8.74 -0.45 6.75
C ILE A 259 9.16 -0.91 5.34
N GLY A 260 10.25 -1.67 5.22
CA GLY A 260 10.74 -2.21 3.95
C GLY A 260 9.76 -3.17 3.27
N LEU A 261 9.28 -4.19 4.00
CA LEU A 261 8.31 -5.15 3.47
C LEU A 261 6.96 -4.50 3.14
N ALA A 262 6.51 -3.56 3.97
CA ALA A 262 5.29 -2.78 3.70
C ALA A 262 5.43 -1.98 2.40
N ASN A 263 6.58 -1.34 2.15
CA ASN A 263 6.87 -0.62 0.93
C ASN A 263 6.92 -1.55 -0.32
N ILE A 264 7.49 -2.75 -0.18
CA ILE A 264 7.48 -3.74 -1.27
C ILE A 264 6.04 -4.13 -1.60
N LYS A 265 5.24 -4.50 -0.60
CA LYS A 265 3.83 -4.89 -0.79
C LYS A 265 3.03 -3.76 -1.45
N LEU A 266 3.24 -2.51 -1.04
CA LEU A 266 2.58 -1.34 -1.65
C LEU A 266 2.92 -1.22 -3.14
N ARG A 267 4.21 -1.34 -3.52
CA ARG A 267 4.66 -1.29 -4.92
C ARG A 267 4.10 -2.43 -5.75
N VAL A 268 4.08 -3.64 -5.20
CA VAL A 268 3.51 -4.81 -5.88
C VAL A 268 2.01 -4.62 -6.11
N ASN A 269 1.27 -4.13 -5.11
CA ASN A 269 -0.16 -3.83 -5.23
C ASN A 269 -0.43 -2.75 -6.28
N HIS A 270 0.40 -1.69 -6.35
CA HIS A 270 0.28 -0.65 -7.38
C HIS A 270 0.40 -1.23 -8.80
N LEU A 271 1.28 -2.23 -8.99
CA LEU A 271 1.39 -2.97 -10.24
C LEU A 271 0.34 -4.11 -10.38
N LYS A 272 -0.67 -4.16 -9.49
CA LYS A 272 -1.70 -5.21 -9.44
C LYS A 272 -1.11 -6.62 -9.33
N GLY A 273 0.09 -6.72 -8.78
CA GLY A 273 0.82 -7.95 -8.60
C GLY A 273 0.42 -8.72 -7.34
N VAL A 274 0.97 -9.91 -7.21
CA VAL A 274 0.82 -10.79 -6.05
C VAL A 274 2.18 -10.93 -5.35
N PHE A 275 2.19 -10.77 -4.04
CA PHE A 275 3.36 -10.92 -3.18
C PHE A 275 3.22 -12.17 -2.32
N SER A 276 4.23 -13.03 -2.32
CA SER A 276 4.34 -14.20 -1.45
C SER A 276 5.66 -14.14 -0.67
N LEU A 277 5.61 -14.50 0.60
CA LEU A 277 6.75 -14.53 1.52
C LEU A 277 6.71 -15.81 2.32
N GLU A 278 7.80 -16.57 2.22
CA GLU A 278 8.06 -17.75 3.04
C GLU A 278 9.38 -17.55 3.78
N SER A 279 9.40 -17.76 5.08
CA SER A 279 10.61 -17.63 5.90
C SER A 279 10.62 -18.68 7.01
N ASN A 280 11.77 -19.32 7.18
CA ASN A 280 12.01 -20.32 8.18
C ASN A 280 13.50 -20.31 8.59
N GLU A 281 13.91 -21.24 9.46
CA GLU A 281 15.30 -21.34 9.95
C GLU A 281 16.35 -21.66 8.85
N MET A 282 15.94 -21.92 7.62
CA MET A 282 16.81 -22.19 6.46
C MET A 282 16.95 -20.98 5.52
N GLY A 283 16.26 -19.86 5.83
CA GLY A 283 16.32 -18.63 5.04
C GLY A 283 14.95 -18.05 4.71
N THR A 284 14.97 -17.09 3.80
CA THR A 284 13.76 -16.38 3.33
C THR A 284 13.64 -16.50 1.81
N SER A 285 12.42 -16.76 1.34
CA SER A 285 12.04 -16.73 -0.07
C SER A 285 10.91 -15.74 -0.29
N ILE A 286 11.10 -14.81 -1.19
CA ILE A 286 10.10 -13.82 -1.61
C ILE A 286 9.84 -13.99 -3.09
N SER A 287 8.56 -14.18 -3.44
CA SER A 287 8.10 -14.30 -4.82
C SER A 287 7.08 -13.22 -5.14
N ILE A 288 7.27 -12.56 -6.28
CA ILE A 288 6.45 -11.45 -6.75
C ILE A 288 6.02 -11.75 -8.18
N PHE A 289 4.71 -11.68 -8.44
CA PHE A 289 4.12 -11.91 -9.75
C PHE A 289 3.41 -10.63 -10.18
N ILE A 290 3.81 -10.04 -11.28
CA ILE A 290 3.25 -8.79 -11.81
C ILE A 290 2.59 -9.11 -13.15
N PRO A 291 1.26 -8.95 -13.29
CA PRO A 291 0.58 -9.13 -14.57
C PRO A 291 1.00 -8.03 -15.56
N ARG A 292 0.96 -8.35 -16.84
CA ARG A 292 1.21 -7.37 -17.91
C ARG A 292 -0.05 -6.69 -18.41
#